data_27be7c6efb207c49844f9a6e0b50973b
#
_entry.id   27be7c6efb207c49844f9a6e0b50973b
#
_cell.length_a   1.000
_cell.length_b   1.000
_cell.length_c   1.000
_cell.angle_alpha   90.00
_cell.angle_beta   90.00
_cell.angle_gamma   90.00
#
_symmetry.space_group_name_H-M   'P 1'
#
loop_
_entity.id
_entity.type
_entity.pdbx_description
1 polymer ?
#
loop_
_entity_poly.entity_id
_entity_poly.type
_entity_poly.pdbx_seq_one_letter_code
_entity_poly.pdbx_strand_id
1 'polypeptide(L)'
;SQETLAKTMDYVQKIKKTPIVVNDSRGFYTSRVFGTYTGEGVAMLAEGIKPALIENAGKMTGMPMAPLALADAVALDLAWKVTTQTKKDFEAEGKDFPITPMYSIMEEMVDKQGRFGKKNSKGFYEYPENGKKYLWPELSNLCKESEDQPDVEELKKRFLYIQAIETAKCYEENVLTDVRDADIGAILGWGMAPWTGGPLSFIDMVGIKDFVAEAD
;
A
#
# COMPACT_ATOMS: atom_id res chain seq x y z
N SER A 1 19.39 -5.49 23.02
CA SER A 1 19.08 -5.89 24.40
C SER A 1 17.83 -5.19 24.90
N GLN A 2 17.18 -5.71 25.94
CA GLN A 2 16.00 -5.06 26.55
C GLN A 2 16.32 -3.67 27.08
N GLU A 3 17.50 -3.47 27.62
CA GLU A 3 17.96 -2.15 28.07
C GLU A 3 18.05 -1.14 26.92
N THR A 4 18.60 -1.57 25.77
CA THR A 4 18.66 -0.72 24.57
C THR A 4 17.28 -0.36 24.08
N LEU A 5 16.36 -1.32 24.05
CA LEU A 5 14.98 -1.09 23.65
C LEU A 5 14.31 -0.07 24.56
N ALA A 6 14.40 -0.24 25.89
CA ALA A 6 13.82 0.69 26.87
C ALA A 6 14.36 2.12 26.67
N LYS A 7 15.68 2.29 26.55
CA LYS A 7 16.29 3.61 26.29
C LYS A 7 15.83 4.23 24.96
N THR A 8 15.66 3.39 23.93
CA THR A 8 15.16 3.86 22.63
C THR A 8 13.70 4.32 22.73
N MET A 9 12.86 3.58 23.44
CA MET A 9 11.46 3.96 23.67
C MET A 9 11.37 5.30 24.44
N ASP A 10 12.15 5.48 25.51
CA ASP A 10 12.23 6.73 26.24
C ASP A 10 12.67 7.90 25.34
N TYR A 11 13.66 7.66 24.48
CA TYR A 11 14.12 8.68 23.53
C TYR A 11 13.04 9.06 22.51
N VAL A 12 12.35 8.07 21.93
CA VAL A 12 11.29 8.31 20.95
C VAL A 12 10.14 9.09 21.57
N GLN A 13 9.78 8.80 22.84
CA GLN A 13 8.79 9.58 23.58
C GLN A 13 9.24 11.02 23.82
N LYS A 14 10.52 11.25 24.16
CA LYS A 14 11.08 12.62 24.36
C LYS A 14 10.97 13.46 23.10
N ILE A 15 11.15 12.88 21.92
CA ILE A 15 10.95 13.57 20.64
C ILE A 15 9.47 13.60 20.19
N LYS A 16 8.55 13.21 21.07
CA LYS A 16 7.09 13.23 20.85
C LYS A 16 6.64 12.41 19.65
N LYS A 17 7.22 11.24 19.45
CA LYS A 17 6.76 10.24 18.48
C LYS A 17 6.10 9.07 19.19
N THR A 18 5.13 8.45 18.53
CA THR A 18 4.50 7.22 19.02
C THR A 18 5.26 6.04 18.43
N PRO A 19 6.01 5.27 19.24
CA PRO A 19 6.73 4.11 18.75
C PRO A 19 5.85 2.87 18.75
N ILE A 20 6.16 1.96 17.84
CA ILE A 20 5.78 0.55 17.91
C ILE A 20 7.05 -0.29 17.85
N VAL A 21 6.99 -1.53 18.36
CA VAL A 21 8.11 -2.46 18.34
C VAL A 21 7.82 -3.58 17.38
N VAL A 22 8.70 -3.77 16.40
CA VAL A 22 8.58 -4.83 15.40
C VAL A 22 9.90 -5.59 15.28
N ASN A 23 9.82 -6.86 14.89
CA ASN A 23 10.98 -7.64 14.55
C ASN A 23 11.46 -7.32 13.14
N ASP A 24 12.74 -7.66 12.87
CA ASP A 24 13.36 -7.41 11.56
C ASP A 24 12.72 -8.28 10.48
N SER A 25 12.33 -7.61 9.40
CA SER A 25 11.74 -8.24 8.22
C SER A 25 11.90 -7.31 7.02
N ARG A 26 11.87 -7.87 5.81
CA ARG A 26 11.89 -7.06 4.58
C ARG A 26 10.67 -6.13 4.53
N GLY A 27 10.92 -4.81 4.55
CA GLY A 27 9.87 -3.78 4.62
C GLY A 27 9.27 -3.59 6.01
N PHE A 28 9.75 -4.30 7.01
CA PHE A 28 9.20 -4.30 8.37
C PHE A 28 7.68 -4.53 8.35
N TYR A 29 6.95 -3.82 9.19
CA TYR A 29 5.50 -3.84 9.20
C TYR A 29 4.89 -2.74 8.31
N THR A 30 5.23 -1.48 8.60
CA THR A 30 4.55 -0.33 8.00
C THR A 30 4.72 -0.24 6.49
N SER A 31 5.95 -0.35 5.98
CA SER A 31 6.20 -0.30 4.54
C SER A 31 5.62 -1.50 3.80
N ARG A 32 5.62 -2.67 4.44
CA ARG A 32 5.06 -3.89 3.87
C ARG A 32 3.56 -3.77 3.65
N VAL A 33 2.81 -3.40 4.69
CA VAL A 33 1.34 -3.28 4.60
C VAL A 33 0.92 -2.05 3.78
N PHE A 34 1.58 -0.90 3.97
CA PHE A 34 1.36 0.28 3.14
C PHE A 34 1.52 -0.01 1.64
N GLY A 35 2.54 -0.81 1.29
CA GLY A 35 2.79 -1.22 -0.09
C GLY A 35 1.63 -1.98 -0.72
N THR A 36 0.85 -2.74 0.07
CA THR A 36 -0.31 -3.46 -0.46
C THR A 36 -1.42 -2.53 -0.89
N TYR A 37 -1.69 -1.45 -0.17
CA TYR A 37 -2.70 -0.46 -0.55
C TYR A 37 -2.40 0.23 -1.88
N THR A 38 -1.17 0.69 -2.06
CA THR A 38 -0.77 1.33 -3.32
C THR A 38 -0.65 0.31 -4.45
N GLY A 39 -0.13 -0.88 -4.15
CA GLY A 39 0.00 -1.99 -5.09
C GLY A 39 -1.35 -2.47 -5.62
N GLU A 40 -2.35 -2.58 -4.74
CA GLU A 40 -3.71 -2.97 -5.11
C GLU A 40 -4.35 -1.95 -6.07
N GLY A 41 -4.14 -0.65 -5.83
CA GLY A 41 -4.59 0.38 -6.76
C GLY A 41 -3.97 0.26 -8.15
N VAL A 42 -2.69 -0.11 -8.23
CA VAL A 42 -2.01 -0.35 -9.52
C VAL A 42 -2.46 -1.68 -10.15
N ALA A 43 -2.73 -2.71 -9.34
CA ALA A 43 -3.28 -3.99 -9.84
C ALA A 43 -4.67 -3.79 -10.46
N MET A 44 -5.56 -3.07 -9.78
CA MET A 44 -6.87 -2.68 -10.30
C MET A 44 -6.77 -1.93 -11.64
N LEU A 45 -5.76 -1.04 -11.76
CA LEU A 45 -5.50 -0.36 -13.03
C LEU A 45 -5.14 -1.34 -14.13
N ALA A 46 -4.29 -2.33 -13.83
CA ALA A 46 -3.91 -3.39 -14.77
C ALA A 46 -5.10 -4.28 -15.18
N GLU A 47 -6.08 -4.45 -14.31
CA GLU A 47 -7.34 -5.16 -14.58
C GLU A 47 -8.31 -4.36 -15.48
N GLY A 48 -7.99 -3.11 -15.81
CA GLY A 48 -8.81 -2.24 -16.64
C GLY A 48 -9.88 -1.47 -15.86
N ILE A 49 -9.74 -1.36 -14.53
CA ILE A 49 -10.62 -0.51 -13.74
C ILE A 49 -10.25 0.95 -13.97
N LYS A 50 -11.27 1.80 -14.16
CA LYS A 50 -11.07 3.22 -14.45
C LYS A 50 -10.28 3.92 -13.34
N PRO A 51 -9.20 4.64 -13.67
CA PRO A 51 -8.35 5.30 -12.67
C PRO A 51 -9.13 6.19 -11.68
N ALA A 52 -10.14 6.92 -12.17
CA ALA A 52 -10.97 7.76 -11.32
C ALA A 52 -11.83 6.95 -10.33
N LEU A 53 -12.28 5.76 -10.70
CA LEU A 53 -13.03 4.87 -9.83
C LEU A 53 -12.13 4.31 -8.73
N ILE A 54 -10.92 3.87 -9.08
CA ILE A 54 -9.89 3.41 -8.13
C ILE A 54 -9.59 4.49 -7.08
N GLU A 55 -9.33 5.73 -7.55
CA GLU A 55 -9.00 6.85 -6.68
C GLU A 55 -10.15 7.24 -5.74
N ASN A 56 -11.38 7.24 -6.26
CA ASN A 56 -12.54 7.54 -5.45
C ASN A 56 -12.82 6.42 -4.43
N ALA A 57 -12.78 5.15 -4.83
CA ALA A 57 -12.96 4.01 -3.94
C ALA A 57 -11.92 4.05 -2.80
N GLY A 58 -10.64 4.26 -3.12
CA GLY A 58 -9.59 4.39 -2.11
C GLY A 58 -9.87 5.48 -1.08
N LYS A 59 -10.30 6.67 -1.52
CA LYS A 59 -10.70 7.76 -0.61
C LYS A 59 -11.94 7.42 0.22
N MET A 60 -12.91 6.75 -0.37
CA MET A 60 -14.16 6.39 0.30
C MET A 60 -13.95 5.35 1.41
N THR A 61 -12.82 4.64 1.44
CA THR A 61 -12.44 3.81 2.59
C THR A 61 -12.16 4.63 3.85
N GLY A 62 -11.87 5.93 3.72
CA GLY A 62 -11.43 6.80 4.82
C GLY A 62 -9.91 6.99 4.87
N MET A 63 -9.18 6.48 3.89
CA MET A 63 -7.75 6.75 3.74
C MET A 63 -7.49 8.22 3.41
N PRO A 64 -6.42 8.84 3.95
CA PRO A 64 -6.14 10.27 3.75
C PRO A 64 -5.77 10.61 2.32
N MET A 65 -5.25 9.66 1.57
CA MET A 65 -4.88 9.81 0.16
C MET A 65 -5.36 8.61 -0.65
N ALA A 66 -5.77 8.89 -1.88
CA ALA A 66 -6.09 7.86 -2.85
C ALA A 66 -4.83 7.09 -3.31
N PRO A 67 -4.96 5.81 -3.71
CA PRO A 67 -3.81 4.90 -3.88
C PRO A 67 -2.82 5.34 -4.95
N LEU A 68 -3.27 5.76 -6.14
CA LEU A 68 -2.37 6.20 -7.21
C LEU A 68 -1.71 7.56 -6.87
N ALA A 69 -2.49 8.47 -6.27
CA ALA A 69 -1.95 9.74 -5.77
C ALA A 69 -0.92 9.54 -4.67
N LEU A 70 -1.10 8.53 -3.82
CA LEU A 70 -0.18 8.17 -2.75
C LEU A 70 1.09 7.52 -3.30
N ALA A 71 0.97 6.63 -4.29
CA ALA A 71 2.10 6.06 -5.01
C ALA A 71 3.00 7.17 -5.62
N ASP A 72 2.40 8.15 -6.27
CA ASP A 72 3.11 9.32 -6.81
C ASP A 72 3.82 10.15 -5.72
N ALA A 73 3.18 10.29 -4.55
CA ALA A 73 3.76 11.07 -3.44
C ALA A 73 4.97 10.39 -2.81
N VAL A 74 5.01 9.06 -2.79
CA VAL A 74 6.13 8.25 -2.27
C VAL A 74 7.28 8.15 -3.26
N ALA A 75 7.03 8.39 -4.53
CA ALA A 75 7.93 8.27 -5.69
C ALA A 75 7.96 6.85 -6.29
N LEU A 76 7.49 6.76 -7.53
CA LEU A 76 7.37 5.49 -8.27
C LEU A 76 8.73 4.84 -8.52
N ASP A 77 9.77 5.63 -8.80
CA ASP A 77 11.13 5.11 -9.01
C ASP A 77 11.73 4.47 -7.76
N LEU A 78 11.33 4.93 -6.56
CA LEU A 78 11.72 4.29 -5.31
C LEU A 78 11.03 2.93 -5.16
N ALA A 79 9.71 2.89 -5.34
CA ALA A 79 8.94 1.65 -5.29
C ALA A 79 9.46 0.63 -6.32
N TRP A 80 9.77 1.08 -7.54
CA TRP A 80 10.34 0.24 -8.60
C TRP A 80 11.73 -0.31 -8.24
N LYS A 81 12.61 0.52 -7.67
CA LYS A 81 13.92 0.05 -7.18
C LYS A 81 13.79 -1.00 -6.09
N VAL A 82 12.87 -0.82 -5.16
CA VAL A 82 12.61 -1.83 -4.10
C VAL A 82 12.10 -3.12 -4.73
N THR A 83 11.14 -3.06 -5.65
CA THR A 83 10.59 -4.22 -6.34
C THR A 83 11.66 -4.97 -7.14
N THR A 84 12.46 -4.27 -7.92
CA THR A 84 13.54 -4.88 -8.72
C THR A 84 14.66 -5.45 -7.86
N GLN A 85 14.98 -4.82 -6.72
CA GLN A 85 15.93 -5.38 -5.77
C GLN A 85 15.36 -6.64 -5.11
N THR A 86 14.10 -6.61 -4.68
CA THR A 86 13.42 -7.78 -4.11
C THR A 86 13.43 -8.96 -5.08
N LYS A 87 13.19 -8.71 -6.37
CA LYS A 87 13.28 -9.75 -7.40
C LYS A 87 14.67 -10.38 -7.45
N LYS A 88 15.74 -9.57 -7.47
CA LYS A 88 17.11 -10.06 -7.45
C LYS A 88 17.43 -10.88 -6.20
N ASP A 89 16.91 -10.46 -5.04
CA ASP A 89 17.11 -11.18 -3.79
C ASP A 89 16.43 -12.55 -3.81
N PHE A 90 15.21 -12.64 -4.36
CA PHE A 90 14.50 -13.91 -4.56
C PHE A 90 15.29 -14.86 -5.49
N GLU A 91 15.77 -14.33 -6.62
CA GLU A 91 16.60 -15.08 -7.56
C GLU A 91 17.89 -15.59 -6.90
N ALA A 92 18.53 -14.75 -6.07
CA ALA A 92 19.73 -15.14 -5.32
C ALA A 92 19.47 -16.21 -4.25
N GLU A 93 18.24 -16.22 -3.69
CA GLU A 93 17.77 -17.24 -2.75
C GLU A 93 17.25 -18.51 -3.45
N GLY A 94 17.27 -18.57 -4.79
CA GLY A 94 16.72 -19.67 -5.56
C GLY A 94 15.20 -19.79 -5.50
N LYS A 95 14.51 -18.69 -5.25
CA LYS A 95 13.05 -18.59 -5.17
C LYS A 95 12.49 -17.87 -6.38
N ASP A 96 11.30 -18.27 -6.81
CA ASP A 96 10.55 -17.55 -7.84
C ASP A 96 9.99 -16.23 -7.29
N PHE A 97 10.22 -15.14 -8.01
CA PHE A 97 9.60 -13.85 -7.71
C PHE A 97 8.19 -13.80 -8.32
N PRO A 98 7.14 -13.53 -7.54
CA PRO A 98 5.78 -13.45 -8.08
C PRO A 98 5.64 -12.18 -8.96
N ILE A 99 5.58 -12.37 -10.26
CA ILE A 99 5.30 -11.28 -11.20
C ILE A 99 3.80 -11.01 -11.17
N THR A 100 3.44 -9.89 -10.56
CA THR A 100 2.06 -9.41 -10.48
C THR A 100 1.74 -8.47 -11.65
N PRO A 101 0.46 -8.22 -11.99
CA PRO A 101 0.07 -7.23 -13.00
C PRO A 101 0.66 -5.83 -12.75
N MET A 102 0.86 -5.47 -11.49
CA MET A 102 1.53 -4.22 -11.08
C MET A 102 2.94 -4.09 -11.67
N TYR A 103 3.68 -5.20 -11.83
CA TYR A 103 5.07 -5.17 -12.30
C TYR A 103 5.17 -4.53 -13.69
N SER A 104 4.34 -4.94 -14.64
CA SER A 104 4.35 -4.42 -16.01
C SER A 104 3.96 -2.94 -16.09
N ILE A 105 3.01 -2.51 -15.25
CA ILE A 105 2.63 -1.10 -15.14
C ILE A 105 3.79 -0.25 -14.62
N MET A 106 4.45 -0.72 -13.56
CA MET A 106 5.57 0.02 -12.96
C MET A 106 6.78 0.08 -13.90
N GLU A 107 7.09 -1.01 -14.61
CA GLU A 107 8.12 -1.02 -15.66
C GLU A 107 7.80 0.00 -16.76
N GLU A 108 6.56 0.02 -17.25
CA GLU A 108 6.14 0.98 -18.27
C GLU A 108 6.26 2.42 -17.77
N MET A 109 5.71 2.71 -16.59
CA MET A 109 5.72 4.05 -16.01
C MET A 109 7.14 4.57 -15.75
N VAL A 110 7.98 3.75 -15.11
CA VAL A 110 9.28 4.20 -14.62
C VAL A 110 10.35 4.10 -15.71
N ASP A 111 10.53 2.89 -16.29
CA ASP A 111 11.67 2.64 -17.18
C ASP A 111 11.44 3.17 -18.60
N LYS A 112 10.20 3.09 -19.11
CA LYS A 112 9.92 3.51 -20.48
C LYS A 112 9.42 4.94 -20.59
N GLN A 113 8.54 5.37 -19.66
CA GLN A 113 7.93 6.71 -19.70
C GLN A 113 8.65 7.74 -18.82
N GLY A 114 9.58 7.32 -17.95
CA GLY A 114 10.30 8.22 -17.04
C GLY A 114 9.39 8.98 -16.07
N ARG A 115 8.28 8.35 -15.68
CA ARG A 115 7.28 8.92 -14.79
C ARG A 115 7.55 8.48 -13.35
N PHE A 116 8.06 9.40 -12.53
CA PHE A 116 8.54 9.10 -11.17
C PHE A 116 7.60 9.58 -10.07
N GLY A 117 6.44 10.09 -10.43
CA GLY A 117 5.47 10.65 -9.52
C GLY A 117 5.66 12.16 -9.29
N LYS A 118 5.25 12.63 -8.11
CA LYS A 118 5.33 14.06 -7.76
C LYS A 118 6.76 14.61 -7.83
N LYS A 119 7.77 13.77 -7.64
CA LYS A 119 9.20 14.12 -7.64
C LYS A 119 9.65 14.81 -8.92
N ASN A 120 9.16 14.36 -10.07
CA ASN A 120 9.46 14.97 -11.37
C ASN A 120 8.21 15.51 -12.08
N SER A 121 7.14 15.73 -11.32
CA SER A 121 5.86 16.26 -11.78
C SER A 121 5.12 15.37 -12.78
N LYS A 122 5.49 14.11 -12.91
CA LYS A 122 4.94 13.11 -13.83
C LYS A 122 4.82 11.76 -13.13
N GLY A 123 3.63 11.32 -12.88
CA GLY A 123 3.31 10.03 -12.27
C GLY A 123 2.02 9.46 -12.86
N PHE A 124 1.20 8.82 -12.07
CA PHE A 124 -0.19 8.54 -12.40
C PHE A 124 -0.99 9.82 -12.58
N TYR A 125 -0.46 10.92 -12.04
CA TYR A 125 -0.97 12.26 -12.23
C TYR A 125 0.03 13.15 -12.97
N GLU A 126 -0.50 14.16 -13.63
CA GLU A 126 0.22 15.36 -14.06
C GLU A 126 0.16 16.41 -12.94
N TYR A 127 1.28 17.09 -12.72
CA TYR A 127 1.45 18.12 -11.69
C TYR A 127 1.88 19.44 -12.35
N PRO A 128 0.94 20.18 -12.96
CA PRO A 128 1.27 21.46 -13.60
C PRO A 128 1.72 22.47 -12.55
N GLU A 129 2.65 23.36 -12.92
CA GLU A 129 3.12 24.45 -12.04
C GLU A 129 1.97 25.36 -11.59
N ASN A 130 1.04 25.63 -12.52
CA ASN A 130 -0.15 26.45 -12.28
C ASN A 130 -1.39 25.59 -12.48
N GLY A 131 -2.03 25.18 -11.37
CA GLY A 131 -3.28 24.43 -11.45
C GLY A 131 -3.38 23.25 -10.49
N LYS A 132 -4.49 22.54 -10.59
CA LYS A 132 -4.70 21.30 -9.82
C LYS A 132 -4.12 20.11 -10.58
N LYS A 133 -3.54 19.15 -9.85
CA LYS A 133 -3.16 17.87 -10.43
C LYS A 133 -4.37 17.16 -11.03
N TYR A 134 -4.16 16.42 -12.10
CA TYR A 134 -5.17 15.58 -12.74
C TYR A 134 -4.56 14.26 -13.18
N LEU A 135 -5.39 13.23 -13.31
CA LEU A 135 -4.94 11.91 -13.76
C LEU A 135 -4.33 12.03 -15.17
N TRP A 136 -3.21 11.37 -15.37
CA TRP A 136 -2.53 11.37 -16.67
C TRP A 136 -3.46 10.77 -17.73
N PRO A 137 -3.79 11.52 -18.83
CA PRO A 137 -4.77 11.06 -19.82
C PRO A 137 -4.42 9.75 -20.51
N GLU A 138 -3.11 9.47 -20.67
CA GLU A 138 -2.66 8.24 -21.33
C GLU A 138 -2.78 6.99 -20.46
N LEU A 139 -3.23 7.09 -19.20
CA LEU A 139 -3.48 5.91 -18.35
C LEU A 139 -4.49 4.94 -18.97
N SER A 140 -5.50 5.47 -19.63
CA SER A 140 -6.51 4.66 -20.34
C SER A 140 -5.94 3.92 -21.56
N ASN A 141 -4.82 4.40 -22.10
CA ASN A 141 -4.10 3.72 -23.20
C ASN A 141 -3.09 2.69 -22.65
N LEU A 142 -2.61 2.89 -21.44
CA LEU A 142 -1.69 1.98 -20.77
C LEU A 142 -2.39 0.66 -20.38
N CYS A 143 -3.64 0.77 -19.91
CA CYS A 143 -4.47 -0.36 -19.55
C CYS A 143 -5.83 -0.20 -20.24
N LYS A 144 -6.17 -1.15 -21.11
CA LYS A 144 -7.47 -1.13 -21.77
C LYS A 144 -8.56 -1.19 -20.70
N GLU A 145 -9.37 -0.14 -20.63
CA GLU A 145 -10.48 -0.11 -19.69
C GLU A 145 -11.48 -1.23 -19.99
N SER A 146 -11.93 -1.92 -18.94
CA SER A 146 -13.00 -2.91 -19.04
C SER A 146 -14.33 -2.20 -19.30
N GLU A 147 -15.21 -2.82 -20.11
CA GLU A 147 -16.57 -2.34 -20.29
C GLU A 147 -17.38 -2.52 -19.00
N ASP A 148 -17.18 -3.65 -18.31
CA ASP A 148 -17.78 -3.92 -17.01
C ASP A 148 -16.87 -3.41 -15.91
N GLN A 149 -17.36 -2.45 -15.15
CA GLN A 149 -16.67 -1.90 -14.00
C GLN A 149 -17.26 -2.48 -12.71
N PRO A 150 -16.43 -2.90 -11.75
CA PRO A 150 -16.92 -3.42 -10.48
C PRO A 150 -17.63 -2.33 -9.66
N ASP A 151 -18.46 -2.78 -8.72
CA ASP A 151 -19.08 -1.87 -7.76
C ASP A 151 -18.02 -1.22 -6.85
N VAL A 152 -18.29 0.02 -6.46
CA VAL A 152 -17.37 0.78 -5.59
C VAL A 152 -17.16 0.11 -4.22
N GLU A 153 -18.19 -0.57 -3.70
CA GLU A 153 -18.09 -1.26 -2.41
C GLU A 153 -17.15 -2.46 -2.49
N GLU A 154 -17.12 -3.15 -3.62
CA GLU A 154 -16.13 -4.22 -3.89
C GLU A 154 -14.72 -3.66 -3.87
N LEU A 155 -14.46 -2.57 -4.56
CA LEU A 155 -13.13 -1.94 -4.57
C LEU A 155 -12.71 -1.44 -3.18
N LYS A 156 -13.62 -0.90 -2.42
CA LYS A 156 -13.36 -0.50 -1.03
C LYS A 156 -12.98 -1.71 -0.16
N LYS A 157 -13.70 -2.83 -0.30
CA LYS A 157 -13.36 -4.07 0.37
C LYS A 157 -11.94 -4.51 0.02
N ARG A 158 -11.60 -4.59 -1.26
CA ARG A 158 -10.24 -4.97 -1.71
C ARG A 158 -9.17 -4.16 -1.00
N PHE A 159 -9.30 -2.83 -0.94
CA PHE A 159 -8.33 -1.97 -0.25
C PHE A 159 -8.22 -2.22 1.26
N LEU A 160 -9.32 -2.51 1.93
CA LEU A 160 -9.31 -2.77 3.37
C LEU A 160 -8.79 -4.18 3.67
N TYR A 161 -9.26 -5.16 2.92
CA TYR A 161 -8.91 -6.56 3.12
C TYR A 161 -7.45 -6.85 2.86
N ILE A 162 -6.87 -6.32 1.77
CA ILE A 162 -5.46 -6.56 1.46
C ILE A 162 -4.52 -6.06 2.57
N GLN A 163 -4.84 -4.92 3.19
CA GLN A 163 -4.09 -4.39 4.32
C GLN A 163 -4.26 -5.26 5.58
N ALA A 164 -5.48 -5.71 5.84
CA ALA A 164 -5.78 -6.56 6.99
C ALA A 164 -5.13 -7.94 6.87
N ILE A 165 -5.20 -8.58 5.70
CA ILE A 165 -4.56 -9.86 5.40
C ILE A 165 -3.04 -9.75 5.58
N GLU A 166 -2.42 -8.73 5.01
CA GLU A 166 -0.97 -8.58 5.11
C GLU A 166 -0.51 -8.27 6.54
N THR A 167 -1.35 -7.57 7.33
CA THR A 167 -1.09 -7.38 8.76
C THR A 167 -1.19 -8.69 9.54
N ALA A 168 -2.19 -9.52 9.24
CA ALA A 168 -2.32 -10.85 9.85
C ALA A 168 -1.10 -11.73 9.55
N LYS A 169 -0.60 -11.71 8.31
CA LYS A 169 0.66 -12.37 7.92
C LYS A 169 1.87 -11.84 8.71
N CYS A 170 1.98 -10.51 8.87
CA CYS A 170 3.04 -9.92 9.69
C CYS A 170 3.00 -10.42 11.14
N TYR A 171 1.81 -10.64 11.69
CA TYR A 171 1.63 -11.19 13.02
C TYR A 171 1.98 -12.69 13.07
N GLU A 172 1.49 -13.48 12.10
CA GLU A 172 1.81 -14.91 11.96
C GLU A 172 3.33 -15.16 11.82
N GLU A 173 4.01 -14.32 11.04
CA GLU A 173 5.46 -14.38 10.81
C GLU A 173 6.28 -13.78 11.97
N ASN A 174 5.62 -13.35 13.06
CA ASN A 174 6.27 -12.72 14.21
C ASN A 174 7.05 -11.43 13.87
N VAL A 175 6.65 -10.71 12.82
CA VAL A 175 7.12 -9.34 12.57
C VAL A 175 6.48 -8.38 13.56
N LEU A 176 5.18 -8.59 13.83
CA LEU A 176 4.43 -7.96 14.90
C LEU A 176 4.35 -8.90 16.09
N THR A 177 4.54 -8.38 17.29
CA THR A 177 4.48 -9.14 18.54
C THR A 177 3.32 -8.73 19.45
N ASP A 178 2.66 -7.61 19.14
CA ASP A 178 1.50 -7.08 19.87
C ASP A 178 0.44 -6.58 18.88
N VAL A 179 -0.78 -7.07 19.05
CA VAL A 179 -1.93 -6.69 18.18
C VAL A 179 -2.25 -5.20 18.27
N ARG A 180 -1.99 -4.57 19.42
CA ARG A 180 -2.20 -3.11 19.61
C ARG A 180 -1.22 -2.29 18.79
N ASP A 181 0.02 -2.76 18.69
CA ASP A 181 1.05 -2.12 17.86
C ASP A 181 0.68 -2.22 16.37
N ALA A 182 0.00 -3.29 15.97
CA ALA A 182 -0.53 -3.41 14.62
C ALA A 182 -1.56 -2.32 14.32
N ASP A 183 -2.60 -2.22 15.13
CA ASP A 183 -3.71 -1.29 14.89
C ASP A 183 -3.28 0.17 15.03
N ILE A 184 -2.57 0.51 16.11
CA ILE A 184 -2.05 1.87 16.34
C ILE A 184 -1.03 2.24 15.26
N GLY A 185 -0.12 1.32 14.93
CA GLY A 185 0.90 1.52 13.91
C GLY A 185 0.29 1.77 12.53
N ALA A 186 -0.80 1.10 12.18
CA ALA A 186 -1.50 1.32 10.93
C ALA A 186 -2.17 2.71 10.86
N ILE A 187 -2.93 3.07 11.89
CA ILE A 187 -3.67 4.33 11.93
C ILE A 187 -2.70 5.53 11.97
N LEU A 188 -1.70 5.49 12.84
CA LEU A 188 -0.77 6.60 13.03
C LEU A 188 0.41 6.58 12.06
N GLY A 189 0.78 5.42 11.53
CA GLY A 189 1.94 5.25 10.65
C GLY A 189 1.67 5.67 9.21
N TRP A 190 0.60 5.16 8.60
CA TRP A 190 0.26 5.49 7.21
C TRP A 190 -1.17 5.97 7.00
N GLY A 191 -1.91 6.17 8.09
CA GLY A 191 -3.25 6.74 8.02
C GLY A 191 -4.32 5.73 7.59
N MET A 192 -4.19 4.45 7.96
CA MET A 192 -5.29 3.52 7.75
C MET A 192 -6.57 4.10 8.35
N ALA A 193 -7.68 3.88 7.67
CA ALA A 193 -8.97 4.47 8.02
C ALA A 193 -9.31 4.29 9.50
N PRO A 194 -9.37 5.37 10.32
CA PRO A 194 -9.50 5.24 11.79
C PRO A 194 -10.79 4.56 12.25
N TRP A 195 -11.86 4.62 11.45
CA TRP A 195 -13.13 3.99 11.78
C TRP A 195 -13.06 2.46 11.87
N THR A 196 -12.01 1.85 11.25
CA THR A 196 -11.77 0.40 11.31
C THR A 196 -11.23 -0.06 12.66
N GLY A 197 -10.71 0.86 13.48
CA GLY A 197 -9.95 0.53 14.67
C GLY A 197 -8.53 0.01 14.40
N GLY A 198 -8.16 -0.16 13.13
CA GLY A 198 -6.93 -0.75 12.65
C GLY A 198 -7.17 -2.07 11.91
N PRO A 199 -6.14 -2.66 11.29
CA PRO A 199 -6.33 -3.80 10.40
C PRO A 199 -6.79 -5.09 11.10
N LEU A 200 -6.33 -5.37 12.32
CA LEU A 200 -6.76 -6.56 13.07
C LEU A 200 -8.13 -6.33 13.71
N SER A 201 -8.37 -5.15 14.28
CA SER A 201 -9.70 -4.76 14.75
C SER A 201 -10.75 -4.76 13.64
N PHE A 202 -10.35 -4.45 12.40
CA PHE A 202 -11.24 -4.56 11.24
C PHE A 202 -11.67 -6.00 10.96
N ILE A 203 -10.75 -6.97 11.07
CA ILE A 203 -11.10 -8.40 10.95
C ILE A 203 -12.11 -8.80 12.01
N ASP A 204 -11.92 -8.37 13.27
CA ASP A 204 -12.84 -8.64 14.36
C ASP A 204 -14.22 -8.01 14.14
N MET A 205 -14.24 -6.79 13.60
CA MET A 205 -15.47 -6.05 13.29
C MET A 205 -16.30 -6.72 12.21
N VAL A 206 -15.66 -7.25 11.17
CA VAL A 206 -16.31 -8.03 10.10
C VAL A 206 -16.77 -9.39 10.63
N GLY A 207 -16.00 -9.95 11.56
CA GLY A 207 -16.14 -11.32 12.02
C GLY A 207 -15.25 -12.27 11.20
N ILE A 208 -14.40 -13.04 11.89
CA ILE A 208 -13.35 -13.86 11.25
C ILE A 208 -13.89 -14.84 10.19
N LYS A 209 -15.07 -15.40 10.40
CA LYS A 209 -15.67 -16.36 9.45
C LYS A 209 -16.10 -15.66 8.16
N ASP A 210 -16.75 -14.52 8.30
CA ASP A 210 -17.24 -13.74 7.17
C ASP A 210 -16.05 -13.11 6.42
N PHE A 211 -15.05 -12.61 7.18
CA PHE A 211 -13.82 -12.08 6.60
C PHE A 211 -13.10 -13.11 5.73
N VAL A 212 -12.91 -14.34 6.22
CA VAL A 212 -12.26 -15.41 5.44
C VAL A 212 -13.09 -15.80 4.22
N ALA A 213 -14.41 -15.93 4.36
CA ALA A 213 -15.28 -16.28 3.24
C ALA A 213 -15.34 -15.20 2.13
N GLU A 214 -15.12 -13.94 2.50
CA GLU A 214 -15.12 -12.82 1.55
C GLU A 214 -13.72 -12.54 0.97
N ALA A 215 -12.65 -13.04 1.59
CA ALA A 215 -11.27 -12.84 1.17
C ALA A 215 -10.80 -13.86 0.13
N ASP A 216 -11.49 -15.02 0.00
CA ASP A 216 -11.26 -16.05 -1.01
C ASP A 216 -11.86 -15.62 -2.38
#